data_5b744c9a7939b2a6b832fd13bc6df62a
#
_entry.id   5b744c9a7939b2a6b832fd13bc6df62a
#
_cell.length_a   1.000
_cell.length_b   1.000
_cell.length_c   1.000
_cell.angle_alpha   90.00
_cell.angle_beta   90.00
_cell.angle_gamma   90.00
#
_symmetry.space_group_name_H-M   'P 1'
#
loop_
_entity.id
_entity.type
_entity.pdbx_description
1 polymer ?
#
loop_
_entity_poly.entity_id
_entity_poly.type
_entity_poly.pdbx_seq_one_letter_code
_entity_poly.pdbx_strand_id
1 'polypeptide(L)'
;LGTTPTGFDYSKVLINWGGQGTYFKPQFCINGKDTVIEEKRHSTKVIEDDCIDWLSSRDTTKPFMLLYQFKAPHRDWRPDSIYHELFTDFDFPEPESFNDKYEGRLAASENMMEIENHLNRRDLKQVPPPGLSRRDSMRWLAYGNEGQQWSPNDSLSGKALKSWKYQIYIKDYLRCIAGVDRAVGRVLDYLDENGLSENTLVVYTSDQGFYLGEHGWFDKRWMYEESFKMPFIIKSPKHISAGTVSDQLIMNIDFAPTLLDFANLQIPAQMQGKSFKNAFSNESEAQREAVYYHYYEYPIWHKVQPHYGVRTNRYKLIHFYYSC
;
A
#
# COMPACT_ATOMS: atom_id res chain seq x y z
N LEU A 1 -14.76 11.93 -7.19
CA LEU A 1 -15.01 11.55 -5.80
C LEU A 1 -16.18 12.37 -5.29
N GLY A 2 -17.33 11.74 -5.10
CA GLY A 2 -18.57 12.42 -4.72
C GLY A 2 -18.84 12.49 -3.22
N THR A 3 -17.95 11.97 -2.37
CA THR A 3 -18.21 11.90 -0.92
C THR A 3 -17.04 12.44 -0.11
N THR A 4 -17.35 13.44 0.72
CA THR A 4 -16.45 13.91 1.79
C THR A 4 -16.42 12.88 2.92
N PRO A 5 -15.27 12.60 3.52
CA PRO A 5 -15.25 11.81 4.75
C PRO A 5 -16.16 12.44 5.80
N THR A 6 -17.00 11.64 6.43
CA THR A 6 -17.92 12.08 7.47
C THR A 6 -17.42 11.67 8.85
N GLY A 7 -17.75 12.46 9.90
CA GLY A 7 -17.32 12.18 11.27
C GLY A 7 -15.92 12.69 11.62
N PHE A 8 -15.31 13.51 10.76
CA PHE A 8 -14.03 14.17 11.01
C PHE A 8 -14.18 15.68 11.14
N ASP A 9 -13.52 16.28 12.11
CA ASP A 9 -13.45 17.75 12.29
C ASP A 9 -12.58 18.40 11.20
N TYR A 10 -11.61 17.67 10.69
CA TYR A 10 -10.73 18.08 9.60
C TYR A 10 -10.45 16.91 8.65
N SER A 11 -10.45 17.18 7.35
CA SER A 11 -10.02 16.23 6.33
C SER A 11 -9.29 16.93 5.19
N LYS A 12 -8.13 16.39 4.79
CA LYS A 12 -7.41 16.78 3.57
C LYS A 12 -7.12 15.53 2.76
N VAL A 13 -7.91 15.32 1.73
CA VAL A 13 -7.95 14.07 0.95
C VAL A 13 -7.29 14.29 -0.39
N LEU A 14 -6.35 13.42 -0.73
CA LEU A 14 -5.72 13.38 -2.05
C LEU A 14 -6.75 12.97 -3.10
N ILE A 15 -6.94 13.77 -4.15
CA ILE A 15 -7.95 13.58 -5.18
C ILE A 15 -7.32 13.40 -6.56
N ASN A 16 -8.16 13.17 -7.59
CA ASN A 16 -7.81 12.83 -8.97
C ASN A 16 -7.34 11.38 -9.19
N TRP A 17 -7.17 11.02 -10.46
CA TRP A 17 -6.75 9.68 -10.89
C TRP A 17 -7.53 8.54 -10.21
N GLY A 18 -8.84 8.63 -10.19
CA GLY A 18 -9.70 7.61 -9.57
C GLY A 18 -9.58 7.55 -8.03
N GLY A 19 -9.18 8.65 -7.38
CA GLY A 19 -9.00 8.72 -5.93
C GLY A 19 -7.59 8.42 -5.43
N GLN A 20 -6.68 8.07 -6.33
CA GLN A 20 -5.31 7.71 -5.96
C GLN A 20 -4.35 8.91 -5.94
N GLY A 21 -4.74 10.04 -6.53
CA GLY A 21 -3.92 11.24 -6.64
C GLY A 21 -2.62 11.06 -7.41
N THR A 22 -1.73 12.03 -7.28
CA THR A 22 -0.41 12.05 -7.90
C THR A 22 0.69 12.26 -6.87
N TYR A 23 1.90 11.80 -7.15
CA TYR A 23 3.07 12.05 -6.32
C TYR A 23 3.55 13.50 -6.40
N PHE A 24 3.61 14.04 -7.62
CA PHE A 24 3.98 15.43 -7.88
C PHE A 24 2.78 16.23 -8.33
N LYS A 25 2.75 17.52 -8.01
CA LYS A 25 1.59 18.40 -8.20
C LYS A 25 0.32 17.78 -7.60
N PRO A 26 0.37 17.25 -6.38
CA PRO A 26 -0.78 16.60 -5.79
C PRO A 26 -1.91 17.61 -5.59
N GLN A 27 -3.12 17.14 -5.81
CA GLN A 27 -4.32 17.91 -5.61
C GLN A 27 -5.09 17.34 -4.42
N PHE A 28 -5.46 18.22 -3.49
CA PHE A 28 -6.19 17.83 -2.28
C PHE A 28 -7.55 18.52 -2.21
N CYS A 29 -8.52 17.82 -1.65
CA CYS A 29 -9.80 18.38 -1.24
C CYS A 29 -9.80 18.56 0.28
N ILE A 30 -10.03 19.79 0.74
CA ILE A 30 -10.05 20.14 2.15
C ILE A 30 -11.51 20.22 2.61
N ASN A 31 -11.88 19.45 3.61
CA ASN A 31 -13.22 19.42 4.21
C ASN A 31 -14.35 19.28 3.19
N GLY A 32 -14.08 18.61 2.05
CA GLY A 32 -15.04 18.42 0.97
C GLY A 32 -15.45 19.66 0.18
N LYS A 33 -14.77 20.78 0.38
CA LYS A 33 -15.13 22.08 -0.22
C LYS A 33 -14.02 22.65 -1.08
N ASP A 34 -12.88 22.88 -0.50
CA ASP A 34 -11.78 23.59 -1.14
C ASP A 34 -10.83 22.63 -1.83
N THR A 35 -10.35 23.00 -3.01
CA THR A 35 -9.35 22.25 -3.73
C THR A 35 -8.04 23.02 -3.80
N VAL A 36 -6.95 22.40 -3.37
CA VAL A 36 -5.59 22.96 -3.39
C VAL A 36 -4.69 22.10 -4.24
N ILE A 37 -3.88 22.74 -5.09
CA ILE A 37 -2.84 22.08 -5.91
C ILE A 37 -1.48 22.50 -5.39
N GLU A 38 -0.65 21.54 -4.99
CA GLU A 38 0.71 21.76 -4.50
C GLU A 38 1.72 21.66 -5.67
N GLU A 39 1.95 22.76 -6.34
CA GLU A 39 2.68 22.80 -7.63
C GLU A 39 4.11 22.27 -7.59
N LYS A 40 4.81 22.43 -6.46
CA LYS A 40 6.26 22.16 -6.35
C LYS A 40 6.62 21.10 -5.31
N ARG A 41 5.62 20.50 -4.67
CA ARG A 41 5.85 19.60 -3.53
C ARG A 41 5.47 18.17 -3.86
N HIS A 42 6.15 17.24 -3.23
CA HIS A 42 5.81 15.82 -3.28
C HIS A 42 4.67 15.50 -2.31
N SER A 43 3.73 14.63 -2.69
CA SER A 43 2.54 14.33 -1.89
C SER A 43 2.85 13.82 -0.48
N THR A 44 3.87 12.95 -0.33
CA THR A 44 4.29 12.47 0.99
C THR A 44 4.74 13.61 1.89
N LYS A 45 5.50 14.58 1.36
CA LYS A 45 5.96 15.72 2.13
C LYS A 45 4.83 16.69 2.51
N VAL A 46 3.85 16.87 1.62
CA VAL A 46 2.66 17.69 1.93
C VAL A 46 1.86 17.05 3.06
N ILE A 47 1.59 15.74 2.95
CA ILE A 47 0.84 14.99 3.97
C ILE A 47 1.58 14.99 5.32
N GLU A 48 2.93 14.90 5.30
CA GLU A 48 3.78 14.99 6.49
C GLU A 48 3.60 16.33 7.20
N ASP A 49 3.75 17.44 6.47
CA ASP A 49 3.66 18.77 7.06
C ASP A 49 2.24 19.08 7.56
N ASP A 50 1.21 18.75 6.76
CA ASP A 50 -0.19 18.91 7.18
C ASP A 50 -0.53 18.15 8.47
N CYS A 51 0.03 16.96 8.64
CA CYS A 51 -0.15 16.16 9.84
C CYS A 51 0.44 16.86 11.07
N ILE A 52 1.66 17.36 10.97
CA ILE A 52 2.33 18.09 12.07
C ILE A 52 1.61 19.41 12.37
N ASP A 53 1.20 20.15 11.34
CA ASP A 53 0.45 21.41 11.49
C ASP A 53 -0.89 21.17 12.22
N TRP A 54 -1.61 20.10 11.83
CA TRP A 54 -2.86 19.72 12.49
C TRP A 54 -2.63 19.30 13.95
N LEU A 55 -1.64 18.46 14.21
CA LEU A 55 -1.28 18.04 15.58
C LEU A 55 -0.93 19.23 16.47
N SER A 56 -0.25 20.22 15.91
CA SER A 56 0.18 21.43 16.65
C SER A 56 -0.96 22.41 16.93
N SER A 57 -1.97 22.43 16.05
CA SER A 57 -3.10 23.37 16.15
C SER A 57 -4.37 22.79 16.74
N ARG A 58 -4.42 21.49 17.03
CA ARG A 58 -5.60 20.81 17.57
C ARG A 58 -5.98 21.33 18.97
N ASP A 59 -7.24 21.16 19.35
CA ASP A 59 -7.70 21.38 20.72
C ASP A 59 -7.09 20.32 21.66
N THR A 60 -6.11 20.75 22.47
CA THR A 60 -5.37 19.86 23.40
C THR A 60 -6.19 19.41 24.61
N THR A 61 -7.39 19.94 24.80
CA THR A 61 -8.30 19.54 25.88
C THR A 61 -9.12 18.30 25.53
N LYS A 62 -9.09 17.88 24.26
CA LYS A 62 -9.82 16.73 23.73
C LYS A 62 -8.89 15.60 23.30
N PRO A 63 -9.34 14.34 23.39
CA PRO A 63 -8.66 13.24 22.73
C PRO A 63 -8.70 13.44 21.21
N PHE A 64 -7.77 12.81 20.49
CA PHE A 64 -7.75 12.87 19.04
C PHE A 64 -7.68 11.49 18.40
N MET A 65 -8.17 11.41 17.16
CA MET A 65 -7.97 10.31 16.23
C MET A 65 -7.41 10.85 14.93
N LEU A 66 -6.31 10.30 14.46
CA LEU A 66 -5.63 10.73 13.24
C LEU A 66 -5.48 9.55 12.27
N LEU A 67 -6.02 9.71 11.06
CA LEU A 67 -5.76 8.81 9.94
C LEU A 67 -4.69 9.45 9.04
N TYR A 68 -3.47 8.95 9.15
CA TYR A 68 -2.29 9.45 8.43
C TYR A 68 -1.96 8.52 7.26
N GLN A 69 -2.50 8.84 6.08
CA GLN A 69 -2.52 7.96 4.93
C GLN A 69 -1.75 8.54 3.75
N PHE A 70 -0.92 7.73 3.12
CA PHE A 70 -0.07 8.10 1.99
C PHE A 70 -0.54 7.47 0.68
N LYS A 71 -0.25 8.14 -0.46
CA LYS A 71 -0.25 7.50 -1.76
C LYS A 71 0.88 6.46 -1.89
N ALA A 72 2.06 6.79 -1.35
CA ALA A 72 3.21 5.90 -1.38
C ALA A 72 2.96 4.64 -0.52
N PRO A 73 3.35 3.47 -0.97
CA PRO A 73 4.09 3.15 -2.20
C PRO A 73 3.22 2.64 -3.38
N HIS A 74 2.03 3.18 -3.59
CA HIS A 74 1.17 2.80 -4.73
C HIS A 74 1.84 3.14 -6.07
N ARG A 75 1.54 2.34 -7.13
CA ARG A 75 1.96 2.60 -8.52
C ARG A 75 1.65 4.06 -8.91
N ASP A 76 2.53 4.79 -9.62
CA ASP A 76 3.70 4.37 -10.39
C ASP A 76 5.04 4.71 -9.69
N TRP A 77 5.13 4.57 -8.39
CA TRP A 77 6.35 4.66 -7.57
C TRP A 77 7.28 5.82 -7.96
N ARG A 78 6.88 7.05 -7.67
CA ARG A 78 7.69 8.24 -7.94
C ARG A 78 8.22 8.80 -6.63
N PRO A 79 9.45 8.46 -6.25
CA PRO A 79 10.04 8.97 -5.03
C PRO A 79 10.26 10.49 -5.08
N ASP A 80 10.32 11.11 -3.91
CA ASP A 80 10.81 12.49 -3.82
C ASP A 80 12.27 12.55 -4.27
N SER A 81 12.65 13.67 -4.91
CA SER A 81 13.98 13.86 -5.48
C SER A 81 15.12 13.69 -4.48
N ILE A 82 14.89 13.97 -3.21
CA ILE A 82 15.88 13.79 -2.13
C ILE A 82 16.30 12.34 -1.91
N TYR A 83 15.53 11.38 -2.42
CA TYR A 83 15.83 9.94 -2.31
C TYR A 83 16.34 9.31 -3.60
N HIS A 84 16.55 10.07 -4.68
CA HIS A 84 16.97 9.52 -5.97
C HIS A 84 18.33 8.83 -5.91
N GLU A 85 19.22 9.29 -5.04
CA GLU A 85 20.57 8.70 -4.87
C GLU A 85 20.60 7.45 -3.99
N LEU A 86 19.49 7.10 -3.32
CA LEU A 86 19.44 5.86 -2.55
C LEU A 86 19.50 4.65 -3.49
N PHE A 87 20.30 3.65 -3.11
CA PHE A 87 20.43 2.37 -3.79
C PHE A 87 20.98 2.43 -5.23
N THR A 88 21.68 3.52 -5.60
CA THR A 88 22.29 3.65 -6.94
C THR A 88 23.36 2.58 -7.17
N ASP A 89 24.21 2.34 -6.16
CA ASP A 89 25.37 1.45 -6.23
C ASP A 89 25.09 0.05 -5.69
N PHE A 90 23.82 -0.30 -5.54
CA PHE A 90 23.42 -1.58 -4.97
C PHE A 90 22.33 -2.23 -5.83
N ASP A 91 22.49 -3.52 -6.12
CA ASP A 91 21.44 -4.32 -6.76
C ASP A 91 20.78 -5.24 -5.73
N PHE A 92 19.46 -5.16 -5.68
CA PHE A 92 18.65 -6.00 -4.80
C PHE A 92 18.64 -7.44 -5.30
N PRO A 93 18.74 -8.43 -4.38
CA PRO A 93 18.59 -9.82 -4.76
C PRO A 93 17.19 -10.10 -5.31
N GLU A 94 17.13 -10.95 -6.32
CA GLU A 94 15.85 -11.45 -6.85
C GLU A 94 15.25 -12.46 -5.85
N PRO A 95 13.93 -12.43 -5.59
CA PRO A 95 13.26 -13.44 -4.79
C PRO A 95 13.46 -14.86 -5.37
N GLU A 96 13.44 -15.90 -4.54
CA GLU A 96 13.58 -17.29 -4.99
C GLU A 96 12.56 -17.66 -6.07
N SER A 97 11.33 -17.20 -5.93
CA SER A 97 10.24 -17.42 -6.90
C SER A 97 10.26 -16.46 -8.10
N PHE A 98 11.27 -15.59 -8.24
CA PHE A 98 11.31 -14.56 -9.29
C PHE A 98 11.13 -15.12 -10.69
N ASN A 99 11.68 -16.30 -10.97
CA ASN A 99 11.61 -16.97 -12.26
C ASN A 99 10.59 -18.11 -12.28
N ASP A 100 9.52 -18.00 -11.51
CA ASP A 100 8.40 -18.94 -11.50
C ASP A 100 7.78 -19.11 -12.89
N LYS A 101 7.51 -20.37 -13.29
CA LYS A 101 6.95 -20.72 -14.60
C LYS A 101 5.45 -21.00 -14.55
N TYR A 102 4.85 -20.93 -13.36
CA TYR A 102 3.42 -21.17 -13.10
C TYR A 102 2.92 -22.56 -13.52
N GLU A 103 3.80 -23.55 -13.60
CA GLU A 103 3.46 -24.92 -14.02
C GLU A 103 2.29 -25.48 -13.19
N GLY A 104 1.23 -25.95 -13.86
CA GLY A 104 0.01 -26.46 -13.22
C GLY A 104 -0.90 -25.40 -12.61
N ARG A 105 -0.61 -24.08 -12.76
CA ARG A 105 -1.38 -22.96 -12.19
C ARG A 105 -1.89 -22.03 -13.28
N LEU A 106 -2.97 -22.46 -13.97
CA LEU A 106 -3.54 -21.74 -15.10
C LEU A 106 -3.86 -20.28 -14.78
N ALA A 107 -4.55 -20.01 -13.67
CA ALA A 107 -4.88 -18.65 -13.27
C ALA A 107 -3.64 -17.77 -13.11
N ALA A 108 -2.54 -18.33 -12.58
CA ALA A 108 -1.27 -17.62 -12.42
C ALA A 108 -0.59 -17.32 -13.76
N SER A 109 -0.74 -18.16 -14.77
CA SER A 109 -0.14 -17.95 -16.09
C SER A 109 -0.90 -16.94 -16.97
N GLU A 110 -2.17 -16.65 -16.66
CA GLU A 110 -3.01 -15.77 -17.46
C GLU A 110 -3.07 -14.33 -16.96
N ASN A 111 -2.49 -14.03 -15.79
CA ASN A 111 -2.52 -12.68 -15.25
C ASN A 111 -1.60 -11.71 -16.01
N MET A 112 -1.85 -10.41 -15.82
CA MET A 112 -1.08 -9.32 -16.41
C MET A 112 -0.31 -8.53 -15.34
N MET A 113 0.44 -9.24 -14.49
CA MET A 113 1.23 -8.67 -13.40
C MET A 113 2.73 -8.96 -13.49
N GLU A 114 3.19 -9.53 -14.59
CA GLU A 114 4.59 -9.89 -14.77
C GLU A 114 5.48 -8.65 -14.96
N ILE A 115 6.57 -8.59 -14.23
CA ILE A 115 7.59 -7.54 -14.35
C ILE A 115 8.13 -7.46 -15.78
N GLU A 116 8.40 -8.62 -16.40
CA GLU A 116 8.94 -8.67 -17.76
C GLU A 116 7.97 -8.07 -18.79
N ASN A 117 6.69 -8.47 -18.75
CA ASN A 117 5.75 -8.20 -19.83
C ASN A 117 4.82 -7.01 -19.54
N HIS A 118 4.57 -6.65 -18.27
CA HIS A 118 3.49 -5.73 -17.92
C HIS A 118 3.95 -4.46 -17.19
N LEU A 119 5.21 -4.36 -16.73
CA LEU A 119 5.77 -3.06 -16.37
C LEU A 119 6.02 -2.25 -17.62
N ASN A 120 5.34 -1.11 -17.70
CA ASN A 120 5.40 -0.23 -18.87
C ASN A 120 6.44 0.88 -18.71
N ARG A 121 6.61 1.68 -19.75
CA ARG A 121 7.57 2.78 -19.79
C ARG A 121 7.30 3.86 -18.73
N ARG A 122 6.04 4.10 -18.36
CA ARG A 122 5.68 5.04 -17.30
C ARG A 122 6.16 4.53 -15.94
N ASP A 123 5.92 3.25 -15.66
CA ASP A 123 6.36 2.63 -14.40
C ASP A 123 7.86 2.75 -14.21
N LEU A 124 8.61 2.67 -15.31
CA LEU A 124 10.06 2.71 -15.34
C LEU A 124 10.63 4.10 -15.70
N LYS A 125 9.80 5.17 -15.59
CA LYS A 125 10.16 6.59 -15.75
C LYS A 125 10.86 6.91 -17.07
N GLN A 126 10.55 6.17 -18.13
CA GLN A 126 11.10 6.45 -19.45
C GLN A 126 10.57 7.78 -20.00
N VAL A 127 11.43 8.53 -20.68
CA VAL A 127 11.09 9.82 -21.29
C VAL A 127 10.64 9.60 -22.73
N PRO A 128 9.45 10.09 -23.10
CA PRO A 128 9.00 10.01 -24.50
C PRO A 128 9.96 10.74 -25.44
N PRO A 129 10.14 10.26 -26.67
CA PRO A 129 10.89 11.00 -27.70
C PRO A 129 10.37 12.43 -27.88
N PRO A 130 11.25 13.41 -28.13
CA PRO A 130 10.83 14.78 -28.37
C PRO A 130 9.96 14.86 -29.64
N GLY A 131 9.05 15.83 -29.67
CA GLY A 131 8.18 16.09 -30.82
C GLY A 131 6.89 15.28 -30.89
N LEU A 132 6.66 14.36 -29.95
CA LEU A 132 5.38 13.65 -29.89
C LEU A 132 4.26 14.57 -29.35
N SER A 133 3.04 14.41 -29.90
CA SER A 133 1.86 15.01 -29.30
C SER A 133 1.64 14.47 -27.87
N ARG A 134 0.87 15.20 -27.04
CA ARG A 134 0.49 14.72 -25.71
C ARG A 134 -0.16 13.34 -25.76
N ARG A 135 -1.05 13.11 -26.73
CA ARG A 135 -1.73 11.82 -26.92
C ARG A 135 -0.75 10.70 -27.25
N ASP A 136 0.18 10.95 -28.15
CA ASP A 136 1.16 9.94 -28.58
C ASP A 136 2.21 9.68 -27.50
N SER A 137 2.61 10.71 -26.74
CA SER A 137 3.44 10.55 -25.54
C SER A 137 2.78 9.64 -24.51
N MET A 138 1.47 9.82 -24.26
CA MET A 138 0.73 8.98 -23.32
C MET A 138 0.62 7.53 -23.82
N ARG A 139 0.39 7.32 -25.12
CA ARG A 139 0.37 5.97 -25.71
C ARG A 139 1.74 5.31 -25.60
N TRP A 140 2.78 6.04 -25.92
CA TRP A 140 4.16 5.54 -25.82
C TRP A 140 4.52 5.12 -24.39
N LEU A 141 4.15 5.91 -23.38
CA LEU A 141 4.37 5.59 -21.97
C LEU A 141 3.58 4.37 -21.51
N ALA A 142 2.37 4.17 -22.05
CA ALA A 142 1.52 3.04 -21.69
C ALA A 142 1.88 1.73 -22.41
N TYR A 143 2.80 1.77 -23.39
CA TYR A 143 3.24 0.57 -24.12
C TYR A 143 3.81 -0.47 -23.15
N GLY A 144 3.37 -1.70 -23.29
CA GLY A 144 3.68 -2.80 -22.36
C GLY A 144 2.52 -3.20 -21.44
N ASN A 145 1.50 -2.33 -21.24
CA ASN A 145 0.32 -2.68 -20.42
C ASN A 145 -0.54 -3.82 -20.99
N GLU A 146 -0.41 -4.10 -22.27
CA GLU A 146 -1.19 -5.12 -22.99
C GLU A 146 -0.38 -6.41 -23.22
N GLY A 147 0.63 -6.67 -22.39
CA GLY A 147 1.51 -7.83 -22.54
C GLY A 147 2.49 -7.73 -23.71
N GLN A 148 2.66 -6.54 -24.25
CA GLN A 148 3.65 -6.27 -25.30
C GLN A 148 5.02 -6.06 -24.66
N GLN A 149 5.91 -7.01 -24.85
CA GLN A 149 7.28 -6.89 -24.37
C GLN A 149 7.98 -5.70 -25.02
N TRP A 150 8.68 -4.91 -24.23
CA TRP A 150 9.51 -3.80 -24.70
C TRP A 150 10.84 -3.75 -23.95
N SER A 151 11.86 -3.26 -24.62
CA SER A 151 13.20 -3.06 -24.04
C SER A 151 13.64 -1.60 -24.25
N PRO A 152 14.44 -1.02 -23.35
CA PRO A 152 15.02 0.32 -23.53
C PRO A 152 15.99 0.38 -24.70
N ASN A 153 16.59 -0.73 -25.01
CA ASN A 153 17.40 -0.98 -26.19
C ASN A 153 17.17 -2.43 -26.63
N ASP A 154 17.34 -2.72 -27.90
CA ASP A 154 17.09 -4.05 -28.47
C ASP A 154 18.05 -5.14 -27.98
N SER A 155 18.98 -4.80 -27.09
CA SER A 155 19.97 -5.74 -26.55
C SER A 155 19.50 -6.52 -25.32
N LEU A 156 18.42 -6.10 -24.67
CA LEU A 156 17.88 -6.78 -23.48
C LEU A 156 16.60 -7.56 -23.81
N SER A 157 16.60 -8.84 -23.44
CA SER A 157 15.45 -9.73 -23.59
C SER A 157 15.42 -10.77 -22.49
N GLY A 158 14.27 -11.44 -22.30
CA GLY A 158 14.10 -12.53 -21.35
C GLY A 158 14.57 -12.16 -19.94
N LYS A 159 15.35 -13.03 -19.31
CA LYS A 159 15.82 -12.84 -17.94
C LYS A 159 16.57 -11.53 -17.70
N ALA A 160 17.40 -11.11 -18.66
CA ALA A 160 18.18 -9.87 -18.51
C ALA A 160 17.26 -8.64 -18.51
N LEU A 161 16.23 -8.61 -19.38
CA LEU A 161 15.21 -7.56 -19.39
C LEU A 161 14.38 -7.55 -18.11
N LYS A 162 13.97 -8.73 -17.64
CA LYS A 162 13.19 -8.88 -16.40
C LYS A 162 13.98 -8.38 -15.20
N SER A 163 15.24 -8.79 -15.06
CA SER A 163 16.12 -8.34 -13.99
C SER A 163 16.34 -6.83 -14.02
N TRP A 164 16.62 -6.26 -15.19
CA TRP A 164 16.75 -4.81 -15.35
C TRP A 164 15.50 -4.04 -14.94
N LYS A 165 14.31 -4.48 -15.37
CA LYS A 165 13.03 -3.88 -14.96
C LYS A 165 12.81 -3.99 -13.45
N TYR A 166 13.15 -5.13 -12.87
CA TYR A 166 13.05 -5.37 -11.43
C TYR A 166 13.90 -4.39 -10.62
N GLN A 167 15.17 -4.17 -11.01
CA GLN A 167 16.04 -3.25 -10.30
C GLN A 167 15.48 -1.82 -10.27
N ILE A 168 14.93 -1.33 -11.37
CA ILE A 168 14.29 -0.02 -11.40
C ILE A 168 13.06 0.01 -10.49
N TYR A 169 12.20 -1.00 -10.61
CA TYR A 169 10.97 -1.11 -9.86
C TYR A 169 11.21 -1.15 -8.35
N ILE A 170 12.07 -2.07 -7.89
CA ILE A 170 12.31 -2.27 -6.46
C ILE A 170 13.01 -1.06 -5.82
N LYS A 171 13.98 -0.46 -6.52
CA LYS A 171 14.66 0.75 -6.03
C LYS A 171 13.68 1.90 -5.87
N ASP A 172 12.83 2.16 -6.84
CA ASP A 172 11.85 3.25 -6.75
C ASP A 172 10.76 2.98 -5.71
N TYR A 173 10.32 1.72 -5.57
CA TYR A 173 9.42 1.32 -4.49
C TYR A 173 10.02 1.64 -3.11
N LEU A 174 11.25 1.20 -2.86
CA LEU A 174 11.93 1.41 -1.58
C LEU A 174 12.31 2.87 -1.33
N ARG A 175 12.61 3.64 -2.37
CA ARG A 175 12.76 5.11 -2.26
C ARG A 175 11.47 5.80 -1.83
N CYS A 176 10.32 5.32 -2.32
CA CYS A 176 9.02 5.81 -1.85
C CYS A 176 8.79 5.45 -0.37
N ILE A 177 9.17 4.25 0.04
CA ILE A 177 9.10 3.81 1.45
C ILE A 177 10.01 4.66 2.34
N ALA A 178 11.21 5.02 1.91
CA ALA A 178 12.10 5.90 2.68
C ALA A 178 11.44 7.26 2.98
N GLY A 179 10.64 7.77 2.05
CA GLY A 179 9.84 8.98 2.28
C GLY A 179 8.74 8.79 3.31
N VAL A 180 8.06 7.64 3.30
CA VAL A 180 7.03 7.29 4.29
C VAL A 180 7.66 7.08 5.67
N ASP A 181 8.76 6.33 5.73
CA ASP A 181 9.49 6.06 6.99
C ASP A 181 9.90 7.35 7.70
N ARG A 182 10.50 8.28 6.95
CA ARG A 182 10.83 9.61 7.50
C ARG A 182 9.59 10.36 8.00
N ALA A 183 8.49 10.34 7.24
CA ALA A 183 7.28 11.05 7.60
C ALA A 183 6.62 10.46 8.86
N VAL A 184 6.64 9.12 9.00
CA VAL A 184 6.19 8.43 10.22
C VAL A 184 7.09 8.79 11.39
N GLY A 185 8.42 8.76 11.21
CA GLY A 185 9.39 9.13 12.24
C GLY A 185 9.10 10.52 12.81
N ARG A 186 8.85 11.52 11.97
CA ARG A 186 8.52 12.87 12.42
C ARG A 186 7.25 12.96 13.29
N VAL A 187 6.25 12.16 13.02
CA VAL A 187 5.04 12.12 13.86
C VAL A 187 5.35 11.44 15.19
N LEU A 188 6.14 10.37 15.19
CA LEU A 188 6.57 9.71 16.44
C LEU A 188 7.41 10.65 17.31
N ASP A 189 8.37 11.38 16.71
CA ASP A 189 9.18 12.40 17.40
C ASP A 189 8.27 13.49 18.00
N TYR A 190 7.30 13.98 17.24
CA TYR A 190 6.33 14.96 17.75
C TYR A 190 5.55 14.44 18.96
N LEU A 191 5.10 13.17 18.93
CA LEU A 191 4.40 12.57 20.07
C LEU A 191 5.30 12.47 21.31
N ASP A 192 6.56 12.10 21.13
CA ASP A 192 7.52 11.97 22.23
C ASP A 192 7.88 13.36 22.82
N GLU A 193 8.19 14.34 21.98
CA GLU A 193 8.55 15.71 22.37
C GLU A 193 7.40 16.44 23.11
N ASN A 194 6.16 16.09 22.81
CA ASN A 194 4.97 16.69 23.44
C ASN A 194 4.37 15.84 24.56
N GLY A 195 5.05 14.77 25.01
CA GLY A 195 4.59 13.91 26.10
C GLY A 195 3.31 13.12 25.80
N LEU A 196 3.02 12.86 24.54
CA LEU A 196 1.79 12.20 24.10
C LEU A 196 1.96 10.67 23.93
N SER A 197 3.18 10.19 23.72
CA SER A 197 3.50 8.80 23.35
C SER A 197 2.96 7.78 24.35
N GLU A 198 3.03 8.07 25.66
CA GLU A 198 2.56 7.16 26.71
C GLU A 198 1.03 6.99 26.71
N ASN A 199 0.29 7.90 26.11
CA ASN A 199 -1.18 7.89 26.08
C ASN A 199 -1.75 7.86 24.67
N THR A 200 -0.96 7.44 23.69
CA THR A 200 -1.38 7.33 22.29
C THR A 200 -1.25 5.88 21.81
N LEU A 201 -2.34 5.35 21.27
CA LEU A 201 -2.32 4.11 20.50
C LEU A 201 -1.83 4.44 19.08
N VAL A 202 -0.68 3.92 18.70
CA VAL A 202 -0.13 4.07 17.35
C VAL A 202 -0.26 2.76 16.61
N VAL A 203 -0.86 2.79 15.42
CA VAL A 203 -1.01 1.63 14.54
C VAL A 203 -0.37 1.95 13.19
N TYR A 204 0.58 1.13 12.77
CA TYR A 204 1.15 1.15 11.43
C TYR A 204 0.68 -0.08 10.66
N THR A 205 0.04 0.13 9.52
CA THR A 205 -0.48 -0.94 8.68
C THR A 205 -0.65 -0.48 7.24
N SER A 206 -1.08 -1.38 6.37
CA SER A 206 -1.47 -1.12 4.98
C SER A 206 -2.85 -1.73 4.71
N ASP A 207 -3.50 -1.30 3.64
CA ASP A 207 -4.77 -1.84 3.15
C ASP A 207 -4.61 -3.26 2.57
N GLN A 208 -3.44 -3.60 2.02
CA GLN A 208 -3.06 -4.94 1.56
C GLN A 208 -1.54 -5.10 1.47
N GLY A 209 -1.09 -6.34 1.23
CA GLY A 209 0.30 -6.63 0.87
C GLY A 209 0.63 -6.25 -0.58
N PHE A 210 1.84 -6.60 -1.05
CA PHE A 210 2.32 -6.22 -2.37
C PHE A 210 3.41 -7.18 -2.86
N TYR A 211 3.41 -7.53 -4.15
CA TYR A 211 4.49 -8.32 -4.76
C TYR A 211 5.69 -7.44 -5.08
N LEU A 212 6.84 -7.80 -4.55
CA LEU A 212 8.11 -7.12 -4.79
C LEU A 212 9.07 -8.00 -5.62
N GLY A 213 8.52 -8.71 -6.57
CA GLY A 213 9.25 -9.60 -7.45
C GLY A 213 8.94 -11.09 -7.25
N GLU A 214 8.30 -11.47 -6.16
CA GLU A 214 7.86 -12.84 -5.95
C GLU A 214 6.98 -13.30 -7.11
N HIS A 215 7.14 -14.52 -7.56
CA HIS A 215 6.53 -15.09 -8.77
C HIS A 215 6.83 -14.30 -10.06
N GLY A 216 7.79 -13.36 -10.04
CA GLY A 216 8.06 -12.43 -11.13
C GLY A 216 7.00 -11.35 -11.30
N TRP A 217 6.20 -11.10 -10.29
CA TRP A 217 5.08 -10.17 -10.31
C TRP A 217 5.39 -8.83 -9.61
N PHE A 218 4.54 -7.88 -9.92
CA PHE A 218 4.36 -6.61 -9.21
C PHE A 218 2.88 -6.43 -8.88
N ASP A 219 2.54 -5.40 -8.06
CA ASP A 219 1.16 -5.11 -7.66
C ASP A 219 0.62 -6.11 -6.62
N LYS A 220 -0.68 -6.42 -6.59
CA LYS A 220 -1.42 -7.12 -5.54
C LYS A 220 -2.53 -7.98 -6.15
N ARG A 221 -3.63 -8.24 -5.46
CA ARG A 221 -4.89 -8.85 -5.92
C ARG A 221 -5.06 -10.34 -5.65
N TRP A 222 -3.99 -11.07 -5.50
CA TRP A 222 -4.03 -12.50 -5.22
C TRP A 222 -4.23 -12.78 -3.73
N MET A 223 -4.75 -13.96 -3.41
CA MET A 223 -4.78 -14.47 -2.03
C MET A 223 -3.46 -15.14 -1.61
N TYR A 224 -2.35 -14.92 -2.32
CA TYR A 224 -1.02 -15.35 -1.90
C TYR A 224 -0.52 -14.45 -0.77
N GLU A 225 0.41 -14.94 0.07
CA GLU A 225 0.82 -14.23 1.29
C GLU A 225 1.36 -12.83 1.00
N GLU A 226 2.10 -12.65 -0.07
CA GLU A 226 2.71 -11.38 -0.45
C GLU A 226 1.67 -10.26 -0.66
N SER A 227 0.52 -10.60 -1.22
CA SER A 227 -0.60 -9.69 -1.43
C SER A 227 -1.58 -9.67 -0.27
N PHE A 228 -1.73 -10.78 0.42
CA PHE A 228 -2.77 -11.00 1.43
C PHE A 228 -2.33 -10.59 2.83
N LYS A 229 -1.05 -10.77 3.17
CA LYS A 229 -0.48 -10.43 4.47
C LYS A 229 0.13 -9.03 4.43
N MET A 230 -0.53 -8.09 5.08
CA MET A 230 0.00 -6.74 5.24
C MET A 230 0.84 -6.59 6.52
N PRO A 231 1.77 -5.63 6.59
CA PRO A 231 2.45 -5.32 7.83
C PRO A 231 1.43 -4.81 8.86
N PHE A 232 1.63 -5.20 10.12
CA PHE A 232 0.85 -4.69 11.23
C PHE A 232 1.73 -4.51 12.45
N ILE A 233 1.89 -3.27 12.90
CA ILE A 233 2.65 -2.92 14.10
C ILE A 233 1.75 -2.03 14.97
N ILE A 234 1.69 -2.32 16.27
CA ILE A 234 0.90 -1.56 17.22
C ILE A 234 1.76 -1.21 18.44
N LYS A 235 1.72 0.05 18.87
CA LYS A 235 2.36 0.56 20.09
C LYS A 235 1.28 1.13 21.00
N SER A 236 1.21 0.65 22.21
CA SER A 236 0.36 1.18 23.29
C SER A 236 1.02 0.88 24.63
N PRO A 237 1.91 1.75 25.12
CA PRO A 237 2.74 1.46 26.31
C PRO A 237 1.95 1.02 27.54
N LYS A 238 0.73 1.55 27.72
CA LYS A 238 -0.15 1.20 28.84
C LYS A 238 -0.82 -0.17 28.71
N HIS A 239 -0.90 -0.75 27.51
CA HIS A 239 -1.73 -1.93 27.26
C HIS A 239 -0.97 -3.09 26.61
N ILE A 240 0.16 -2.81 25.98
CA ILE A 240 0.92 -3.80 25.20
C ILE A 240 2.38 -3.72 25.59
N SER A 241 2.94 -4.81 26.10
CA SER A 241 4.35 -4.90 26.43
C SER A 241 5.22 -4.81 25.19
N ALA A 242 6.32 -4.08 25.29
CA ALA A 242 7.28 -3.99 24.16
C ALA A 242 7.81 -5.38 23.78
N GLY A 243 7.98 -5.60 22.48
CA GLY A 243 8.47 -6.87 21.93
C GLY A 243 7.43 -8.00 21.85
N THR A 244 6.17 -7.74 22.21
CA THR A 244 5.09 -8.74 22.06
C THR A 244 4.90 -9.07 20.58
N VAL A 245 4.83 -10.37 20.26
CA VAL A 245 4.48 -10.91 18.94
C VAL A 245 3.25 -11.78 19.09
N SER A 246 2.33 -11.69 18.13
CA SER A 246 1.11 -12.50 18.12
C SER A 246 0.89 -13.11 16.75
N ASP A 247 0.57 -14.41 16.71
CA ASP A 247 0.22 -15.17 15.50
C ASP A 247 -1.30 -15.24 15.25
N GLN A 248 -2.07 -14.44 15.96
CA GLN A 248 -3.51 -14.41 15.80
C GLN A 248 -3.92 -13.89 14.42
N LEU A 249 -4.94 -14.52 13.85
CA LEU A 249 -5.51 -14.08 12.58
C LEU A 249 -6.40 -12.85 12.81
N ILE A 250 -5.91 -11.69 12.38
CA ILE A 250 -6.67 -10.44 12.38
C ILE A 250 -6.94 -9.99 10.93
N MET A 251 -8.01 -9.23 10.74
CA MET A 251 -8.42 -8.69 9.45
C MET A 251 -8.56 -7.17 9.56
N ASN A 252 -8.50 -6.48 8.41
CA ASN A 252 -8.72 -5.03 8.39
C ASN A 252 -10.10 -4.59 8.92
N ILE A 253 -11.13 -5.43 8.81
CA ILE A 253 -12.46 -5.17 9.40
C ILE A 253 -12.44 -5.15 10.94
N ASP A 254 -11.38 -5.68 11.57
CA ASP A 254 -11.21 -5.73 13.02
C ASP A 254 -10.63 -4.42 13.58
N PHE A 255 -10.09 -3.55 12.75
CA PHE A 255 -9.43 -2.31 13.20
C PHE A 255 -10.42 -1.37 13.87
N ALA A 256 -11.55 -1.08 13.22
CA ALA A 256 -12.54 -0.16 13.77
C ALA A 256 -13.09 -0.63 15.13
N PRO A 257 -13.58 -1.88 15.31
CA PRO A 257 -14.02 -2.35 16.63
C PRO A 257 -12.90 -2.35 17.65
N THR A 258 -11.64 -2.61 17.26
CA THR A 258 -10.51 -2.56 18.20
C THR A 258 -10.22 -1.13 18.67
N LEU A 259 -10.25 -0.15 17.76
CA LEU A 259 -10.06 1.26 18.13
C LEU A 259 -11.17 1.76 19.05
N LEU A 260 -12.42 1.38 18.82
CA LEU A 260 -13.54 1.68 19.74
C LEU A 260 -13.35 1.06 21.12
N ASP A 261 -12.89 -0.19 21.17
CA ASP A 261 -12.60 -0.89 22.43
C ASP A 261 -11.46 -0.23 23.23
N PHE A 262 -10.39 0.18 22.54
CA PHE A 262 -9.32 0.96 23.21
C PHE A 262 -9.83 2.32 23.71
N ALA A 263 -10.78 2.93 23.02
CA ALA A 263 -11.43 4.17 23.44
C ALA A 263 -12.50 3.97 24.53
N ASN A 264 -12.76 2.74 24.97
CA ASN A 264 -13.83 2.35 25.87
C ASN A 264 -15.23 2.76 25.36
N LEU A 265 -15.43 2.69 24.05
CA LEU A 265 -16.71 2.96 23.39
C LEU A 265 -17.41 1.64 23.04
N GLN A 266 -18.74 1.68 23.01
CA GLN A 266 -19.53 0.52 22.59
C GLN A 266 -19.30 0.21 21.12
N ILE A 267 -18.99 -1.07 20.82
CA ILE A 267 -18.86 -1.57 19.44
C ILE A 267 -20.28 -1.78 18.87
N PRO A 268 -20.64 -1.10 17.77
CA PRO A 268 -21.94 -1.28 17.12
C PRO A 268 -22.17 -2.73 16.66
N ALA A 269 -23.35 -3.29 16.93
CA ALA A 269 -23.66 -4.69 16.65
C ALA A 269 -23.60 -5.07 15.15
N GLN A 270 -23.72 -4.08 14.25
CA GLN A 270 -23.61 -4.27 12.80
C GLN A 270 -22.16 -4.40 12.30
N MET A 271 -21.14 -4.14 13.12
CA MET A 271 -19.77 -4.36 12.74
C MET A 271 -19.47 -5.86 12.69
N GLN A 272 -18.95 -6.32 11.54
CA GLN A 272 -18.62 -7.73 11.32
C GLN A 272 -17.26 -8.11 11.92
N GLY A 273 -16.37 -7.13 12.08
CA GLY A 273 -15.06 -7.31 12.71
C GLY A 273 -15.16 -7.53 14.23
N LYS A 274 -14.10 -8.04 14.82
CA LYS A 274 -13.98 -8.29 16.25
C LYS A 274 -12.80 -7.51 16.81
N SER A 275 -12.94 -6.97 18.03
CA SER A 275 -11.79 -6.34 18.71
C SER A 275 -10.73 -7.38 19.02
N PHE A 276 -9.50 -7.10 18.65
CA PHE A 276 -8.31 -7.89 19.02
C PHE A 276 -7.50 -7.26 20.17
N LYS A 277 -8.09 -6.37 20.95
CA LYS A 277 -7.42 -5.73 22.11
C LYS A 277 -6.78 -6.74 23.05
N ASN A 278 -7.44 -7.88 23.25
CA ASN A 278 -6.95 -8.94 24.12
C ASN A 278 -5.91 -9.87 23.46
N ALA A 279 -5.65 -9.73 22.15
CA ALA A 279 -4.67 -10.57 21.43
C ALA A 279 -3.23 -10.43 21.94
N PHE A 280 -2.96 -9.41 22.72
CA PHE A 280 -1.65 -9.09 23.29
C PHE A 280 -1.50 -9.52 24.77
N SER A 281 -2.53 -10.13 25.37
CA SER A 281 -2.45 -10.71 26.70
C SER A 281 -1.98 -12.16 26.63
N ASN A 282 -1.25 -12.61 27.65
CA ASN A 282 -0.73 -13.99 27.74
C ASN A 282 -1.82 -15.07 27.83
N GLU A 283 -3.06 -14.69 28.07
CA GLU A 283 -4.21 -15.59 28.27
C GLU A 283 -5.22 -15.52 27.11
N SER A 284 -4.84 -14.92 25.96
CA SER A 284 -5.80 -14.71 24.89
C SER A 284 -6.07 -16.00 24.13
N GLU A 285 -7.33 -16.43 24.11
CA GLU A 285 -7.80 -17.44 23.15
C GLU A 285 -7.75 -16.89 21.72
N ALA A 286 -7.55 -17.79 20.74
CA ALA A 286 -7.54 -17.40 19.33
C ALA A 286 -8.88 -16.77 18.93
N GLN A 287 -8.85 -15.56 18.44
CA GLN A 287 -10.05 -14.79 18.09
C GLN A 287 -10.83 -15.42 16.95
N ARG A 288 -10.12 -16.08 16.01
CA ARG A 288 -10.69 -16.84 14.91
C ARG A 288 -9.74 -17.93 14.44
N GLU A 289 -10.32 -19.00 13.90
CA GLU A 289 -9.57 -20.13 13.34
C GLU A 289 -9.23 -19.92 11.87
N ALA A 290 -9.98 -19.07 11.16
CA ALA A 290 -9.81 -18.83 9.75
C ALA A 290 -10.23 -17.43 9.33
N VAL A 291 -9.66 -16.96 8.23
CA VAL A 291 -10.05 -15.72 7.55
C VAL A 291 -10.55 -16.05 6.14
N TYR A 292 -11.58 -15.32 5.71
CA TYR A 292 -12.17 -15.43 4.39
C TYR A 292 -11.71 -14.27 3.52
N TYR A 293 -11.51 -14.55 2.24
CA TYR A 293 -11.17 -13.57 1.23
C TYR A 293 -12.00 -13.78 -0.03
N HIS A 294 -12.34 -12.70 -0.72
CA HIS A 294 -13.00 -12.74 -2.01
C HIS A 294 -12.50 -11.61 -2.91
N TYR A 295 -12.12 -11.95 -4.14
CA TYR A 295 -11.68 -11.03 -5.17
C TYR A 295 -12.68 -11.04 -6.34
N TYR A 296 -13.18 -9.85 -6.71
CA TYR A 296 -14.27 -9.68 -7.70
C TYR A 296 -13.83 -9.00 -8.99
N GLU A 297 -12.68 -8.30 -9.00
CA GLU A 297 -12.27 -7.40 -10.07
C GLU A 297 -11.73 -8.17 -11.30
N TYR A 298 -12.63 -8.65 -12.16
CA TYR A 298 -12.30 -9.36 -13.39
C TYR A 298 -13.23 -8.89 -14.53
N PRO A 299 -12.75 -8.76 -15.80
CA PRO A 299 -11.38 -8.98 -16.32
C PRO A 299 -10.48 -7.73 -16.28
N ILE A 300 -10.74 -6.77 -15.43
CA ILE A 300 -10.14 -5.44 -15.42
C ILE A 300 -8.63 -5.51 -15.11
N TRP A 301 -7.87 -4.63 -15.76
CA TRP A 301 -6.45 -4.30 -15.58
C TRP A 301 -5.48 -5.48 -15.60
N HIS A 302 -5.36 -6.25 -14.54
CA HIS A 302 -4.33 -7.28 -14.39
C HIS A 302 -4.82 -8.70 -14.72
N LYS A 303 -6.05 -8.86 -15.20
CA LYS A 303 -6.66 -10.16 -15.55
C LYS A 303 -6.48 -11.25 -14.49
N VAL A 304 -6.44 -10.85 -13.22
CA VAL A 304 -6.44 -11.82 -12.13
C VAL A 304 -7.83 -12.44 -12.05
N GLN A 305 -7.91 -13.75 -12.21
CA GLN A 305 -9.19 -14.48 -12.20
C GLN A 305 -9.92 -14.27 -10.87
N PRO A 306 -11.27 -14.12 -10.89
CA PRO A 306 -12.05 -13.95 -9.68
C PRO A 306 -11.94 -15.23 -8.85
N HIS A 307 -11.73 -15.05 -7.56
CA HIS A 307 -11.50 -16.15 -6.64
C HIS A 307 -11.95 -15.80 -5.24
N TYR A 308 -12.22 -16.82 -4.47
CA TYR A 308 -12.41 -16.70 -3.03
C TYR A 308 -11.64 -17.82 -2.31
N GLY A 309 -11.46 -17.66 -1.03
CA GLY A 309 -10.72 -18.65 -0.29
C GLY A 309 -10.80 -18.50 1.21
N VAL A 310 -10.21 -19.46 1.87
CA VAL A 310 -10.10 -19.52 3.33
C VAL A 310 -8.63 -19.77 3.69
N ARG A 311 -8.14 -19.04 4.68
CA ARG A 311 -6.80 -19.20 5.24
C ARG A 311 -6.90 -19.45 6.73
N THR A 312 -6.31 -20.54 7.19
CA THR A 312 -6.05 -20.87 8.60
C THR A 312 -4.59 -20.60 8.92
N ASN A 313 -4.14 -20.79 10.16
CA ASN A 313 -2.72 -20.66 10.49
C ASN A 313 -1.83 -21.66 9.71
N ARG A 314 -2.37 -22.78 9.25
CA ARG A 314 -1.61 -23.82 8.56
C ARG A 314 -1.95 -23.98 7.09
N TYR A 315 -3.21 -23.79 6.71
CA TYR A 315 -3.71 -24.11 5.37
C TYR A 315 -4.33 -22.89 4.69
N LYS A 316 -4.26 -22.89 3.36
CA LYS A 316 -4.94 -21.95 2.49
C LYS A 316 -5.59 -22.71 1.34
N LEU A 317 -6.89 -22.46 1.12
CA LEU A 317 -7.63 -22.92 -0.03
C LEU A 317 -8.03 -21.72 -0.87
N ILE A 318 -7.73 -21.73 -2.16
CA ILE A 318 -8.14 -20.71 -3.12
C ILE A 318 -8.97 -21.40 -4.20
N HIS A 319 -10.19 -20.93 -4.42
CA HIS A 319 -11.08 -21.43 -5.45
C HIS A 319 -11.28 -20.35 -6.53
N PHE A 320 -10.82 -20.66 -7.74
CA PHE A 320 -11.07 -19.84 -8.93
C PHE A 320 -12.35 -20.32 -9.58
N TYR A 321 -13.35 -19.46 -9.73
CA TYR A 321 -14.69 -19.86 -10.18
C TYR A 321 -15.05 -19.39 -11.59
N TYR A 322 -14.14 -18.69 -12.26
CA TYR A 322 -14.28 -18.33 -13.66
C TYR A 322 -13.39 -19.30 -14.46
N SER A 323 -13.99 -20.38 -14.96
CA SER A 323 -13.33 -21.23 -15.94
C SER A 323 -13.68 -20.73 -17.34
N CYS A 324 -12.69 -20.56 -18.19
CA CYS A 324 -12.87 -20.36 -19.62
C CYS A 324 -13.52 -21.59 -20.24
#